data_69090235bdf2494f463e97167d958320
#
_entry.id   69090235bdf2494f463e97167d958320
#
_cell.length_a   1.000
_cell.length_b   1.000
_cell.length_c   1.000
_cell.angle_alpha   90.00
_cell.angle_beta   90.00
_cell.angle_gamma   90.00
#
_symmetry.space_group_name_H-M   'P 1'
#
loop_
_entity.id
_entity.type
_entity.pdbx_description
1 polymer ?
#
loop_
_entity_poly.entity_id
_entity_poly.type
_entity_poly.pdbx_seq_one_letter_code
_entity_poly.pdbx_strand_id
1 'polypeptide(L)'
;RDGQFSLGGKIHQMACNENGVTSLHSGPKGLSSLRWHVTRHEVQMIHFQRALKDGDCGMPGNRMFDVIYQVDGASLNLEIKATSDEPTPISVAHHPYWRLGNTSLHKLQINACEYLPVDQQKIPTGEILPVSNTIFDFRTPRAVNPIIDHNFCLSRCQLDAPIPIA
;
A
#
# COMPACT_ATOMS: atom_id res chain seq x y z
N ARG A 1 1.08 -1.37 -15.87
CA ARG A 1 1.38 -0.82 -17.22
C ARG A 1 0.26 -1.16 -18.17
N ASP A 2 -0.03 -0.27 -19.10
CA ASP A 2 -1.02 -0.47 -20.19
C ASP A 2 -2.41 -0.92 -19.71
N GLY A 3 -2.68 -0.79 -18.40
CA GLY A 3 -3.92 -1.24 -17.77
C GLY A 3 -4.19 -2.74 -17.94
N GLN A 4 -3.17 -3.57 -18.12
CA GLN A 4 -3.34 -4.99 -18.38
C GLN A 4 -2.52 -5.85 -17.42
N PHE A 5 -3.07 -7.03 -17.10
CA PHE A 5 -2.32 -8.11 -16.44
C PHE A 5 -2.79 -9.48 -16.94
N SER A 6 -1.91 -10.46 -16.86
CA SER A 6 -2.22 -11.87 -17.20
C SER A 6 -2.46 -12.67 -15.94
N LEU A 7 -3.56 -13.42 -15.90
CA LEU A 7 -3.88 -14.35 -14.81
C LEU A 7 -4.61 -15.58 -15.37
N GLY A 8 -4.15 -16.76 -15.01
CA GLY A 8 -4.73 -18.01 -15.48
C GLY A 8 -4.76 -18.15 -17.02
N GLY A 9 -3.78 -17.59 -17.73
CA GLY A 9 -3.71 -17.60 -19.19
C GLY A 9 -4.66 -16.61 -19.89
N LYS A 10 -5.39 -15.80 -19.14
CA LYS A 10 -6.27 -14.74 -19.67
C LYS A 10 -5.66 -13.35 -19.44
N ILE A 11 -5.88 -12.43 -20.39
CA ILE A 11 -5.54 -11.03 -20.22
C ILE A 11 -6.75 -10.29 -19.67
N HIS A 12 -6.54 -9.58 -18.57
CA HIS A 12 -7.54 -8.74 -17.93
C HIS A 12 -7.22 -7.27 -18.22
N GLN A 13 -8.24 -6.48 -18.57
CA GLN A 13 -8.12 -5.06 -18.88
C GLN A 13 -8.69 -4.23 -17.75
N MET A 14 -7.88 -3.29 -17.27
CA MET A 14 -8.26 -2.29 -16.26
C MET A 14 -8.44 -0.92 -16.93
N ALA A 15 -9.27 -0.06 -16.35
CA ALA A 15 -9.39 1.32 -16.80
C ALA A 15 -8.10 2.10 -16.48
N CYS A 16 -7.55 2.77 -17.48
CA CYS A 16 -6.38 3.64 -17.35
C CYS A 16 -6.81 5.04 -16.93
N ASN A 17 -6.35 5.51 -15.79
CA ASN A 17 -6.67 6.82 -15.20
C ASN A 17 -5.44 7.73 -15.03
N GLU A 18 -4.26 7.23 -15.34
CA GLU A 18 -3.02 7.98 -15.32
C GLU A 18 -2.47 8.10 -16.74
N ASN A 19 -2.50 9.32 -17.30
CA ASN A 19 -2.07 9.65 -18.66
C ASN A 19 -2.72 8.77 -19.77
N GLY A 20 -3.86 8.13 -19.48
CA GLY A 20 -4.54 7.24 -20.42
C GLY A 20 -3.81 5.91 -20.68
N VAL A 21 -2.72 5.63 -19.99
CA VAL A 21 -1.85 4.46 -20.22
C VAL A 21 -1.81 3.53 -19.03
N THR A 22 -1.77 4.07 -17.81
CA THR A 22 -1.60 3.28 -16.58
C THR A 22 -2.87 3.27 -15.75
N SER A 23 -3.18 2.12 -15.14
CA SER A 23 -4.21 2.01 -14.11
C SER A 23 -3.58 2.26 -12.74
N LEU A 24 -3.78 3.45 -12.19
CA LEU A 24 -3.31 3.83 -10.87
C LEU A 24 -4.41 3.55 -9.83
N HIS A 25 -4.06 2.91 -8.71
CA HIS A 25 -4.97 2.59 -7.60
C HIS A 25 -6.26 1.87 -8.03
N SER A 26 -6.14 0.91 -8.94
CA SER A 26 -7.26 0.16 -9.56
C SER A 26 -8.19 1.02 -10.41
N GLY A 27 -7.69 2.13 -10.95
CA GLY A 27 -8.42 3.00 -11.86
C GLY A 27 -9.44 3.92 -11.14
N PRO A 28 -10.33 4.59 -11.90
CA PRO A 28 -11.21 5.63 -11.36
C PRO A 28 -12.28 5.11 -10.40
N LYS A 29 -12.51 3.80 -10.37
CA LYS A 29 -13.47 3.12 -9.47
C LYS A 29 -12.78 2.24 -8.43
N GLY A 30 -11.52 2.52 -8.12
CA GLY A 30 -10.78 1.80 -7.07
C GLY A 30 -11.37 2.01 -5.66
N LEU A 31 -10.92 1.20 -4.71
CA LEU A 31 -11.45 1.18 -3.33
C LEU A 31 -11.45 2.54 -2.63
N SER A 32 -10.52 3.43 -2.98
CA SER A 32 -10.42 4.79 -2.43
C SER A 32 -11.54 5.73 -2.89
N SER A 33 -12.18 5.44 -4.03
CA SER A 33 -13.27 6.26 -4.60
C SER A 33 -14.67 5.75 -4.24
N LEU A 34 -14.76 4.61 -3.57
CA LEU A 34 -16.02 3.95 -3.26
C LEU A 34 -16.51 4.27 -1.85
N ARG A 35 -17.83 4.25 -1.67
CA ARG A 35 -18.43 4.31 -0.34
C ARG A 35 -18.33 2.95 0.32
N TRP A 36 -17.94 2.92 1.58
CA TRP A 36 -17.87 1.72 2.40
C TRP A 36 -19.06 1.65 3.35
N HIS A 37 -19.52 0.45 3.67
CA HIS A 37 -20.52 0.22 4.69
C HIS A 37 -19.86 0.12 6.05
N VAL A 38 -20.37 0.85 7.03
CA VAL A 38 -20.00 0.66 8.44
C VAL A 38 -20.81 -0.51 8.97
N THR A 39 -20.16 -1.61 9.29
CA THR A 39 -20.81 -2.82 9.82
C THR A 39 -20.77 -2.88 11.35
N ARG A 40 -19.78 -2.21 11.96
CA ARG A 40 -19.65 -2.08 13.42
C ARG A 40 -18.99 -0.75 13.75
N HIS A 41 -19.50 -0.08 14.78
CA HIS A 41 -18.95 1.16 15.30
C HIS A 41 -19.04 1.16 16.82
N GLU A 42 -17.90 1.25 17.49
CA GLU A 42 -17.75 1.33 18.93
C GLU A 42 -16.85 2.52 19.28
N VAL A 43 -16.72 2.81 20.58
CA VAL A 43 -15.91 3.98 21.03
C VAL A 43 -14.47 3.94 20.54
N GLN A 44 -13.88 2.75 20.45
CA GLN A 44 -12.47 2.58 20.07
C GLN A 44 -12.28 1.74 18.81
N MET A 45 -13.36 1.39 18.11
CA MET A 45 -13.27 0.53 16.94
C MET A 45 -14.31 0.89 15.89
N ILE A 46 -13.88 0.85 14.62
CA ILE A 46 -14.78 0.93 13.49
C ILE A 46 -14.43 -0.14 12.46
N HIS A 47 -15.46 -0.82 11.95
CA HIS A 47 -15.34 -1.84 10.92
C HIS A 47 -16.07 -1.37 9.66
N PHE A 48 -15.33 -1.28 8.58
CA PHE A 48 -15.82 -0.98 7.23
C PHE A 48 -15.80 -2.23 6.38
N GLN A 49 -16.82 -2.38 5.55
CA GLN A 49 -16.90 -3.47 4.60
C GLN A 49 -17.25 -2.96 3.20
N ARG A 50 -16.62 -3.59 2.18
CA ARG A 50 -16.91 -3.30 0.77
C ARG A 50 -16.87 -4.57 -0.08
N ALA A 51 -18.00 -4.84 -0.76
CA ALA A 51 -18.09 -5.87 -1.81
C ALA A 51 -17.78 -5.26 -3.18
N LEU A 52 -17.00 -5.98 -3.99
CA LEU A 52 -16.81 -5.75 -5.41
C LEU A 52 -17.28 -6.98 -6.17
N LYS A 53 -17.99 -6.78 -7.28
CA LYS A 53 -18.45 -7.86 -8.15
C LYS A 53 -17.35 -8.31 -9.09
N ASP A 54 -17.51 -9.49 -9.65
CA ASP A 54 -16.70 -9.94 -10.78
C ASP A 54 -16.67 -8.88 -11.88
N GLY A 55 -15.48 -8.59 -12.44
CA GLY A 55 -15.23 -7.56 -13.44
C GLY A 55 -15.10 -6.13 -12.89
N ASP A 56 -15.46 -5.84 -11.65
CA ASP A 56 -15.24 -4.52 -11.06
C ASP A 56 -13.75 -4.18 -11.06
N CYS A 57 -13.38 -2.96 -11.48
CA CYS A 57 -12.00 -2.51 -11.67
C CYS A 57 -11.20 -3.33 -12.70
N GLY A 58 -11.85 -4.13 -13.54
CA GLY A 58 -11.21 -5.04 -14.50
C GLY A 58 -10.62 -6.29 -13.87
N MET A 59 -10.95 -6.61 -12.63
CA MET A 59 -10.42 -7.77 -11.91
C MET A 59 -11.46 -8.89 -11.80
N PRO A 60 -11.05 -10.17 -11.91
CA PRO A 60 -11.95 -11.32 -11.79
C PRO A 60 -12.38 -11.57 -10.34
N GLY A 61 -13.49 -12.28 -10.20
CA GLY A 61 -14.06 -12.78 -8.95
C GLY A 61 -14.85 -11.74 -8.16
N ASN A 62 -15.82 -12.25 -7.39
CA ASN A 62 -16.50 -11.47 -6.38
C ASN A 62 -15.59 -11.33 -5.15
N ARG A 63 -15.32 -10.12 -4.74
CA ARG A 63 -14.36 -9.81 -3.67
C ARG A 63 -15.03 -9.10 -2.53
N MET A 64 -14.69 -9.49 -1.31
CA MET A 64 -15.09 -8.80 -0.09
C MET A 64 -13.87 -8.23 0.60
N PHE A 65 -13.93 -6.99 0.98
CA PHE A 65 -12.89 -6.30 1.75
C PHE A 65 -13.45 -5.86 3.09
N ASP A 66 -12.71 -6.15 4.14
CA ASP A 66 -12.96 -5.70 5.50
C ASP A 66 -11.79 -4.84 5.96
N VAL A 67 -12.07 -3.69 6.54
CA VAL A 67 -11.09 -2.78 7.11
C VAL A 67 -11.52 -2.43 8.52
N ILE A 68 -10.69 -2.79 9.49
CA ILE A 68 -10.96 -2.58 10.90
C ILE A 68 -9.90 -1.64 11.47
N TYR A 69 -10.33 -0.50 11.99
CA TYR A 69 -9.52 0.40 12.77
C TYR A 69 -9.83 0.22 14.24
N GLN A 70 -8.81 0.09 15.04
CA GLN A 70 -8.94 0.01 16.50
C GLN A 70 -7.89 0.90 17.17
N VAL A 71 -8.37 1.75 18.09
CA VAL A 71 -7.52 2.59 18.94
C VAL A 71 -7.34 1.89 20.28
N ASP A 72 -6.08 1.77 20.70
CA ASP A 72 -5.72 1.25 22.01
C ASP A 72 -4.65 2.15 22.63
N GLY A 73 -5.04 2.97 23.61
CA GLY A 73 -4.19 4.01 24.15
C GLY A 73 -3.69 4.99 23.08
N ALA A 74 -2.39 5.03 22.86
CA ALA A 74 -1.74 5.85 21.81
C ALA A 74 -1.52 5.09 20.50
N SER A 75 -2.01 3.86 20.38
CA SER A 75 -1.83 3.00 19.22
C SER A 75 -3.07 2.99 18.33
N LEU A 76 -2.85 3.04 17.01
CA LEU A 76 -3.86 2.78 16.00
C LEU A 76 -3.55 1.45 15.31
N ASN A 77 -4.40 0.45 15.53
CA ASN A 77 -4.30 -0.85 14.87
C ASN A 77 -5.19 -0.83 13.62
N LEU A 78 -4.65 -1.34 12.52
CA LEU A 78 -5.36 -1.53 11.27
C LEU A 78 -5.29 -2.99 10.85
N GLU A 79 -6.44 -3.58 10.64
CA GLU A 79 -6.55 -4.91 10.03
C GLU A 79 -7.28 -4.78 8.69
N ILE A 80 -6.69 -5.34 7.63
CA ILE A 80 -7.29 -5.42 6.30
C ILE A 80 -7.43 -6.90 5.93
N LYS A 81 -8.66 -7.32 5.64
CA LYS A 81 -8.95 -8.66 5.13
C LYS A 81 -9.53 -8.56 3.73
N ALA A 82 -9.17 -9.50 2.88
CA ALA A 82 -9.77 -9.63 1.57
C ALA A 82 -10.05 -11.10 1.27
N THR A 83 -11.22 -11.38 0.72
CA THR A 83 -11.60 -12.69 0.20
C THR A 83 -12.08 -12.58 -1.23
N SER A 84 -11.92 -13.65 -2.00
CA SER A 84 -12.42 -13.76 -3.37
C SER A 84 -12.91 -15.18 -3.63
N ASP A 85 -13.94 -15.32 -4.47
CA ASP A 85 -14.44 -16.63 -4.93
C ASP A 85 -13.63 -17.19 -6.12
N GLU A 86 -12.79 -16.35 -6.75
CA GLU A 86 -11.87 -16.76 -7.82
C GLU A 86 -10.46 -16.20 -7.58
N PRO A 87 -9.41 -16.78 -8.18
CA PRO A 87 -8.08 -16.19 -8.17
C PRO A 87 -8.10 -14.77 -8.72
N THR A 88 -7.58 -13.81 -7.95
CA THR A 88 -7.53 -12.39 -8.34
C THR A 88 -6.33 -11.71 -7.67
N PRO A 89 -5.71 -10.71 -8.30
CA PRO A 89 -4.69 -9.92 -7.64
C PRO A 89 -5.30 -9.07 -6.53
N ILE A 90 -4.68 -9.08 -5.34
CA ILE A 90 -5.05 -8.20 -4.24
C ILE A 90 -3.79 -7.51 -3.73
N SER A 91 -3.77 -6.18 -3.85
CA SER A 91 -2.70 -5.32 -3.33
C SER A 91 -3.35 -4.07 -2.74
N VAL A 92 -3.72 -4.15 -1.46
CA VAL A 92 -4.37 -3.04 -0.74
C VAL A 92 -3.32 -2.31 0.07
N ALA A 93 -3.29 -0.99 -0.07
CA ALA A 93 -2.43 -0.13 0.73
C ALA A 93 -3.29 0.79 1.63
N HIS A 94 -2.81 1.02 2.83
CA HIS A 94 -3.28 2.10 3.71
C HIS A 94 -2.34 3.28 3.53
N HIS A 95 -2.86 4.41 3.06
CA HIS A 95 -2.05 5.57 2.66
C HIS A 95 -2.37 6.83 3.49
N PRO A 96 -2.11 6.83 4.81
CA PRO A 96 -2.33 8.00 5.66
C PRO A 96 -1.24 9.05 5.43
N TYR A 97 -1.61 10.31 5.67
CA TYR A 97 -0.68 11.42 5.76
C TYR A 97 -0.58 11.84 7.22
N TRP A 98 0.52 11.47 7.87
CA TRP A 98 0.75 11.77 9.26
C TRP A 98 1.35 13.17 9.45
N ARG A 99 0.76 13.94 10.36
CA ARG A 99 1.30 15.22 10.80
C ARG A 99 1.68 15.15 12.28
N LEU A 100 2.96 14.97 12.56
CA LEU A 100 3.52 14.79 13.90
C LEU A 100 4.18 16.10 14.40
N GLY A 101 3.44 17.23 14.35
CA GLY A 101 3.95 18.54 14.74
C GLY A 101 4.71 19.26 13.61
N ASN A 102 5.88 19.85 13.91
CA ASN A 102 6.67 20.59 12.93
C ASN A 102 7.34 19.63 11.93
N THR A 103 6.90 19.67 10.68
CA THR A 103 7.37 18.75 9.62
C THR A 103 8.85 18.92 9.28
N SER A 104 9.44 20.10 9.52
CA SER A 104 10.88 20.32 9.28
C SER A 104 11.79 19.53 10.23
N LEU A 105 11.24 19.05 11.34
CA LEU A 105 11.95 18.24 12.33
C LEU A 105 11.72 16.74 12.15
N HIS A 106 10.87 16.34 11.20
CA HIS A 106 10.60 14.93 10.97
C HIS A 106 11.84 14.16 10.54
N LYS A 107 12.06 13.05 11.20
CA LYS A 107 13.06 12.06 10.82
C LYS A 107 12.35 10.76 10.46
N LEU A 108 12.85 10.11 9.42
CA LEU A 108 12.39 8.80 8.98
C LEU A 108 13.44 7.76 9.33
N GLN A 109 12.98 6.65 9.86
CA GLN A 109 13.78 5.44 10.01
C GLN A 109 13.02 4.27 9.40
N ILE A 110 13.70 3.45 8.59
CA ILE A 110 13.12 2.27 7.95
C ILE A 110 14.06 1.09 8.18
N ASN A 111 13.54 0.05 8.78
CA ASN A 111 14.27 -1.19 9.08
C ASN A 111 14.35 -2.08 7.83
N ALA A 112 14.99 -1.58 6.78
CA ALA A 112 15.15 -2.29 5.53
C ALA A 112 16.59 -2.20 5.03
N CYS A 113 17.13 -3.31 4.55
CA CYS A 113 18.45 -3.39 3.92
C CYS A 113 18.39 -3.28 2.40
N GLU A 114 17.19 -3.42 1.82
CA GLU A 114 16.94 -3.44 0.38
C GLU A 114 15.68 -2.64 0.03
N TYR A 115 15.63 -2.17 -1.22
CA TYR A 115 14.48 -1.46 -1.77
C TYR A 115 14.24 -1.90 -3.23
N LEU A 116 13.05 -1.58 -3.77
CA LEU A 116 12.68 -1.81 -5.16
C LEU A 116 12.93 -0.52 -5.95
N PRO A 117 13.90 -0.48 -6.88
CA PRO A 117 14.08 0.66 -7.77
C PRO A 117 12.90 0.78 -8.74
N VAL A 118 12.61 2.01 -9.15
CA VAL A 118 11.53 2.32 -10.09
C VAL A 118 12.09 2.98 -11.36
N ASP A 119 11.40 2.81 -12.47
CA ASP A 119 11.69 3.51 -13.71
C ASP A 119 11.17 4.97 -13.70
N GLN A 120 11.29 5.67 -14.81
CA GLN A 120 10.82 7.05 -14.96
C GLN A 120 9.29 7.19 -14.80
N GLN A 121 8.53 6.11 -14.99
CA GLN A 121 7.09 6.06 -14.76
C GLN A 121 6.71 5.61 -13.36
N LYS A 122 7.66 5.55 -12.42
CA LYS A 122 7.46 5.09 -11.03
C LYS A 122 7.05 3.61 -10.92
N ILE A 123 7.35 2.81 -11.92
CA ILE A 123 7.06 1.37 -11.92
C ILE A 123 8.30 0.61 -11.48
N PRO A 124 8.18 -0.35 -10.53
CA PRO A 124 9.30 -1.18 -10.13
C PRO A 124 9.95 -1.90 -11.31
N THR A 125 11.29 -1.87 -11.41
CA THR A 125 12.05 -2.48 -12.51
C THR A 125 12.09 -4.01 -12.43
N GLY A 126 11.76 -4.57 -11.26
CA GLY A 126 11.91 -5.99 -10.93
C GLY A 126 13.22 -6.31 -10.21
N GLU A 127 14.13 -5.35 -10.11
CA GLU A 127 15.35 -5.49 -9.33
C GLU A 127 15.10 -5.29 -7.84
N ILE A 128 16.02 -5.80 -7.02
CA ILE A 128 16.08 -5.56 -5.58
C ILE A 128 17.51 -5.09 -5.28
N LEU A 129 17.64 -3.87 -4.79
CA LEU A 129 18.93 -3.23 -4.58
C LEU A 129 19.18 -2.92 -3.10
N PRO A 130 20.45 -2.98 -2.63
CA PRO A 130 20.78 -2.62 -1.26
C PRO A 130 20.60 -1.11 -1.03
N VAL A 131 20.14 -0.73 0.17
CA VAL A 131 20.01 0.69 0.57
C VAL A 131 21.36 1.33 0.90
N SER A 132 22.37 0.53 1.28
CA SER A 132 23.69 1.01 1.73
C SER A 132 24.35 1.92 0.69
N ASN A 133 24.93 3.04 1.16
CA ASN A 133 25.57 4.07 0.33
C ASN A 133 24.63 4.74 -0.69
N THR A 134 23.31 4.74 -0.44
CA THR A 134 22.32 5.39 -1.29
C THR A 134 21.52 6.45 -0.50
N ILE A 135 20.73 7.25 -1.21
CA ILE A 135 19.76 8.17 -0.58
C ILE A 135 18.62 7.42 0.13
N PHE A 136 18.45 6.13 -0.11
CA PHE A 136 17.43 5.25 0.48
C PHE A 136 17.90 4.60 1.79
N ASP A 137 19.12 4.87 2.28
CA ASP A 137 19.57 4.31 3.55
C ASP A 137 18.96 5.06 4.74
N PHE A 138 17.84 4.54 5.23
CA PHE A 138 17.12 5.01 6.41
C PHE A 138 17.26 4.07 7.61
N ARG A 139 18.25 3.20 7.64
CA ARG A 139 18.49 2.31 8.79
C ARG A 139 18.81 3.08 10.07
N THR A 140 19.26 4.31 9.93
CA THR A 140 19.38 5.28 11.04
C THR A 140 18.47 6.48 10.78
N PRO A 141 17.90 7.10 11.84
CA PRO A 141 16.97 8.23 11.68
C PRO A 141 17.62 9.41 10.95
N ARG A 142 17.02 9.86 9.86
CA ARG A 142 17.47 11.02 9.09
C ARG A 142 16.30 11.81 8.52
N ALA A 143 16.55 13.05 8.11
CA ALA A 143 15.54 13.89 7.48
C ALA A 143 14.94 13.21 6.24
N VAL A 144 13.62 13.37 6.06
CA VAL A 144 12.91 12.79 4.91
C VAL A 144 13.32 13.51 3.64
N ASN A 145 13.70 12.74 2.62
CA ASN A 145 13.94 13.26 1.28
C ASN A 145 12.64 13.18 0.46
N PRO A 146 12.13 14.26 -0.13
CA PRO A 146 10.86 14.26 -0.86
C PRO A 146 10.88 13.43 -2.16
N ILE A 147 12.05 12.97 -2.62
CA ILE A 147 12.15 12.11 -3.82
C ILE A 147 11.81 10.64 -3.53
N ILE A 148 11.61 10.27 -2.26
CA ILE A 148 11.39 8.88 -1.88
C ILE A 148 9.94 8.51 -2.12
N ASP A 149 9.74 7.60 -3.05
CA ASP A 149 8.47 7.01 -3.42
C ASP A 149 8.73 5.56 -3.87
N HIS A 150 9.25 4.76 -2.93
CA HIS A 150 9.80 3.43 -3.20
C HIS A 150 9.33 2.42 -2.18
N ASN A 151 9.23 1.17 -2.56
CA ASN A 151 8.99 0.06 -1.66
C ASN A 151 10.30 -0.39 -0.98
N PHE A 152 10.24 -0.64 0.31
CA PHE A 152 11.34 -1.15 1.11
C PHE A 152 11.07 -2.59 1.55
N CYS A 153 12.09 -3.44 1.47
CA CYS A 153 12.00 -4.87 1.81
C CYS A 153 12.25 -5.07 3.31
N LEU A 154 11.21 -4.90 4.13
CA LEU A 154 11.33 -4.96 5.60
C LEU A 154 11.70 -6.35 6.12
N SER A 155 11.23 -7.43 5.49
CA SER A 155 11.41 -8.81 5.95
C SER A 155 12.80 -9.40 5.67
N ARG A 156 13.65 -8.69 4.91
CA ARG A 156 14.97 -9.17 4.49
C ARG A 156 16.13 -8.60 5.30
N CYS A 157 15.83 -7.71 6.24
CA CYS A 157 16.84 -7.10 7.09
C CYS A 157 16.79 -7.73 8.50
N GLN A 158 17.82 -8.47 8.87
CA GLN A 158 18.02 -8.85 10.27
C GLN A 158 18.63 -7.66 11.00
N LEU A 159 17.80 -6.79 11.53
CA LEU A 159 18.22 -5.77 12.48
C LEU A 159 17.81 -6.23 13.87
N ASP A 160 18.79 -6.22 14.78
CA ASP A 160 18.74 -6.92 16.08
C ASP A 160 17.78 -6.37 17.15
N ALA A 161 16.81 -5.53 16.83
CA ALA A 161 15.71 -5.19 17.76
C ALA A 161 14.56 -4.44 17.10
N PRO A 162 13.31 -4.57 17.58
CA PRO A 162 12.23 -3.66 17.24
C PRO A 162 12.58 -2.25 17.76
N ILE A 163 12.47 -1.25 16.90
CA ILE A 163 12.70 0.14 17.26
C ILE A 163 11.45 0.62 18.01
N PRO A 164 11.57 1.06 19.28
CA PRO A 164 10.45 1.67 19.95
C PRO A 164 10.04 2.94 19.21
N ILE A 165 8.77 3.04 18.88
CA ILE A 165 8.17 4.27 18.36
C ILE A 165 8.07 5.21 19.56
N ALA A 166 8.87 6.28 19.58
CA ALA A 166 8.78 7.35 20.56
C ALA A 166 7.71 8.37 20.15
#